data_e357cc8c7b78af6d1c69b6b6813d8e54
#
_entry.id   e357cc8c7b78af6d1c69b6b6813d8e54
#
_cell.length_a   1.000
_cell.length_b   1.000
_cell.length_c   1.000
_cell.angle_alpha   90.00
_cell.angle_beta   90.00
_cell.angle_gamma   90.00
#
_symmetry.space_group_name_H-M   'P 1'
#
loop_
_entity.id
_entity.type
_entity.pdbx_description
1 polymer ?
#
loop_
_entity_poly.entity_id
_entity_poly.type
_entity_poly.pdbx_seq_one_letter_code
_entity_poly.pdbx_strand_id
1 'polypeptide(L)'
;MREEIELLTDFPANIGDMLLQDKVDIALVPVAVIPLLKKHFIISDYCIGTEGEVASVCLFSEVPLKNIKSIFLDYQSRTSVALLKILLRDHWKINPVLEYAEADYEKNIQGPAAGLVIGDRAFIQRKESKYIYDLGLAWKELTGLSFVFAAWVANKELAEGFVTRFNKITGEGLNHLPEIIKANPYKHYDLEKYFTENINFILNDNKRKGMDFFLDRI
;
A
#
# COMPACT_ATOMS: atom_id res chain seq x y z
N MET A 1 -21.22 -9.34 14.35
CA MET A 1 -19.99 -9.83 13.69
C MET A 1 -18.89 -10.30 14.63
N ARG A 2 -18.67 -9.72 15.83
CA ARG A 2 -17.60 -10.21 16.74
C ARG A 2 -17.70 -11.70 17.09
N GLU A 3 -18.90 -12.26 17.10
CA GLU A 3 -19.15 -13.69 17.34
C GLU A 3 -19.05 -14.56 16.08
N GLU A 4 -18.93 -13.94 14.88
CA GLU A 4 -18.89 -14.64 13.59
C GLU A 4 -17.47 -14.66 12.99
N ILE A 5 -16.54 -13.87 13.54
CA ILE A 5 -15.17 -13.72 13.04
C ILE A 5 -14.13 -13.81 14.15
N GLU A 6 -13.00 -14.37 13.85
CA GLU A 6 -11.77 -14.24 14.60
C GLU A 6 -10.86 -13.24 13.90
N LEU A 7 -10.49 -12.14 14.59
CA LEU A 7 -9.64 -11.10 14.03
C LEU A 7 -8.17 -11.38 14.33
N LEU A 8 -7.38 -11.52 13.28
CA LEU A 8 -5.92 -11.58 13.35
C LEU A 8 -5.31 -10.30 12.79
N THR A 9 -4.24 -9.82 13.42
CA THR A 9 -3.51 -8.64 12.98
C THR A 9 -2.02 -8.96 12.84
N ASP A 10 -1.45 -8.60 11.69
CA ASP A 10 -0.02 -8.78 11.40
C ASP A 10 0.40 -7.78 10.30
N PHE A 11 1.69 -7.77 9.93
CA PHE A 11 2.17 -6.99 8.79
C PHE A 11 1.51 -7.43 7.47
N PRO A 12 1.29 -6.50 6.52
CA PRO A 12 0.59 -6.80 5.26
C PRO A 12 1.18 -7.98 4.47
N ALA A 13 2.50 -8.13 4.46
CA ALA A 13 3.16 -9.25 3.79
C ALA A 13 2.79 -10.60 4.44
N ASN A 14 2.81 -10.68 5.78
CA ASN A 14 2.46 -11.89 6.52
C ASN A 14 0.99 -12.25 6.36
N ILE A 15 0.09 -11.26 6.43
CA ILE A 15 -1.35 -11.46 6.19
C ILE A 15 -1.60 -12.00 4.77
N GLY A 16 -0.87 -11.50 3.77
CA GLY A 16 -0.91 -12.02 2.41
C GLY A 16 -0.50 -13.50 2.35
N ASP A 17 0.56 -13.89 3.05
CA ASP A 17 1.01 -15.27 3.12
C ASP A 17 0.01 -16.18 3.87
N MET A 18 -0.64 -15.67 4.92
CA MET A 18 -1.69 -16.41 5.62
C MET A 18 -2.89 -16.72 4.71
N LEU A 19 -3.30 -15.76 3.87
CA LEU A 19 -4.39 -15.98 2.91
C LEU A 19 -3.98 -16.98 1.81
N LEU A 20 -2.74 -16.89 1.30
CA LEU A 20 -2.19 -17.85 0.32
C LEU A 20 -2.10 -19.27 0.84
N GLN A 21 -1.90 -19.42 2.15
CA GLN A 21 -1.78 -20.72 2.84
C GLN A 21 -3.12 -21.22 3.41
N ASP A 22 -4.24 -20.59 3.09
CA ASP A 22 -5.58 -20.90 3.60
C ASP A 22 -5.67 -20.88 5.15
N LYS A 23 -4.81 -20.11 5.82
CA LYS A 23 -4.83 -19.91 7.29
C LYS A 23 -5.87 -18.88 7.74
N VAL A 24 -6.31 -18.03 6.82
CA VAL A 24 -7.40 -17.06 6.98
C VAL A 24 -8.31 -17.12 5.77
N ASP A 25 -9.59 -16.84 5.96
CA ASP A 25 -10.59 -16.87 4.90
C ASP A 25 -10.71 -15.52 4.17
N ILE A 26 -10.48 -14.43 4.89
CA ILE A 26 -10.60 -13.04 4.43
C ILE A 26 -9.40 -12.26 4.95
N ALA A 27 -8.85 -11.40 4.11
CA ALA A 27 -7.77 -10.52 4.55
C ALA A 27 -7.74 -9.21 3.76
N LEU A 28 -7.25 -8.14 4.41
CA LEU A 28 -6.82 -6.92 3.74
C LEU A 28 -5.39 -7.16 3.24
N VAL A 29 -5.25 -7.53 1.99
CA VAL A 29 -3.95 -7.95 1.42
C VAL A 29 -3.39 -6.93 0.44
N PRO A 30 -2.06 -6.83 0.32
CA PRO A 30 -1.41 -6.14 -0.79
C PRO A 30 -1.96 -6.68 -2.12
N VAL A 31 -2.41 -5.80 -3.02
CA VAL A 31 -3.07 -6.24 -4.27
C VAL A 31 -2.15 -7.12 -5.15
N ALA A 32 -0.84 -6.97 -5.06
CA ALA A 32 0.12 -7.82 -5.76
C ALA A 32 0.08 -9.30 -5.32
N VAL A 33 -0.63 -9.64 -4.24
CA VAL A 33 -0.85 -11.03 -3.81
C VAL A 33 -2.00 -11.69 -4.58
N ILE A 34 -2.95 -10.89 -5.09
CA ILE A 34 -4.18 -11.38 -5.72
C ILE A 34 -3.91 -12.40 -6.85
N PRO A 35 -2.99 -12.17 -7.80
CA PRO A 35 -2.72 -13.13 -8.88
C PRO A 35 -2.11 -14.45 -8.40
N LEU A 36 -1.59 -14.51 -7.18
CA LEU A 36 -0.99 -15.71 -6.59
C LEU A 36 -2.03 -16.63 -5.95
N LEU A 37 -3.24 -16.14 -5.70
CA LEU A 37 -4.33 -16.91 -5.11
C LEU A 37 -4.95 -17.85 -6.14
N LYS A 38 -5.24 -19.09 -5.77
CA LYS A 38 -5.94 -20.07 -6.63
C LYS A 38 -7.35 -19.62 -6.99
N LYS A 39 -8.02 -18.99 -6.03
CA LYS A 39 -9.32 -18.32 -6.17
C LYS A 39 -9.28 -17.04 -5.35
N HIS A 40 -9.90 -15.99 -5.83
CA HIS A 40 -10.00 -14.75 -5.09
C HIS A 40 -11.33 -14.05 -5.39
N PHE A 41 -11.85 -13.40 -4.38
CA PHE A 41 -13.05 -12.58 -4.43
C PHE A 41 -12.77 -11.27 -3.71
N ILE A 42 -12.88 -10.15 -4.42
CA ILE A 42 -12.82 -8.83 -3.78
C ILE A 42 -14.18 -8.59 -3.15
N ILE A 43 -14.23 -8.60 -1.82
CA ILE A 43 -15.48 -8.66 -1.06
C ILE A 43 -15.93 -7.32 -0.49
N SER A 44 -15.19 -6.24 -0.76
CA SER A 44 -15.49 -4.95 -0.15
C SER A 44 -15.44 -3.81 -1.15
N ASP A 45 -16.26 -2.79 -0.90
CA ASP A 45 -16.21 -1.49 -1.58
C ASP A 45 -15.19 -0.55 -0.94
N TYR A 46 -14.38 -1.08 -0.01
CA TYR A 46 -13.32 -0.36 0.69
C TYR A 46 -11.95 -0.97 0.44
N CYS A 47 -10.93 -0.11 0.41
CA CYS A 47 -9.55 -0.47 0.13
C CYS A 47 -8.59 0.48 0.86
N ILE A 48 -7.30 0.24 0.76
CA ILE A 48 -6.26 1.25 1.01
C ILE A 48 -5.75 1.70 -0.35
N GLY A 49 -6.12 2.90 -0.77
CA GLY A 49 -5.75 3.47 -2.07
C GLY A 49 -5.44 4.95 -1.99
N THR A 50 -5.10 5.54 -3.13
CA THR A 50 -4.87 6.98 -3.29
C THR A 50 -5.36 7.46 -4.64
N GLU A 51 -5.66 8.75 -4.74
CA GLU A 51 -6.01 9.42 -6.00
C GLU A 51 -4.86 10.28 -6.55
N GLY A 52 -3.76 10.36 -5.80
CA GLY A 52 -2.57 11.11 -6.13
C GLY A 52 -1.44 10.80 -5.15
N GLU A 53 -0.95 11.80 -4.40
CA GLU A 53 0.06 11.61 -3.38
C GLU A 53 -0.44 10.70 -2.26
N VAL A 54 0.32 9.65 -1.91
CA VAL A 54 0.02 8.74 -0.81
C VAL A 54 0.74 9.11 0.49
N ALA A 55 1.80 9.88 0.40
CA ALA A 55 2.69 10.31 1.47
C ALA A 55 3.45 9.20 2.21
N SER A 56 2.85 8.04 2.41
CA SER A 56 3.40 6.92 3.19
C SER A 56 4.05 5.81 2.36
N VAL A 57 4.20 5.98 1.03
CA VAL A 57 4.87 5.02 0.14
C VAL A 57 5.75 5.80 -0.82
N CYS A 58 7.03 5.94 -0.48
CA CYS A 58 7.93 6.81 -1.22
C CYS A 58 9.31 6.17 -1.45
N LEU A 59 9.93 6.55 -2.55
CA LEU A 59 11.36 6.34 -2.79
C LEU A 59 12.12 7.54 -2.23
N PHE A 60 13.01 7.29 -1.28
CA PHE A 60 13.83 8.30 -0.59
C PHE A 60 15.27 8.26 -1.08
N SER A 61 15.91 9.42 -1.25
CA SER A 61 17.27 9.52 -1.77
C SER A 61 17.97 10.80 -1.34
N GLU A 62 19.31 10.74 -1.24
CA GLU A 62 20.17 11.90 -1.05
C GLU A 62 20.63 12.55 -2.36
N VAL A 63 20.38 11.89 -3.50
CA VAL A 63 20.74 12.38 -4.84
C VAL A 63 19.52 12.44 -5.75
N PRO A 64 19.58 13.27 -6.82
CA PRO A 64 18.50 13.29 -7.82
C PRO A 64 18.26 11.90 -8.43
N LEU A 65 17.05 11.61 -8.85
CA LEU A 65 16.57 10.33 -9.36
C LEU A 65 17.54 9.67 -10.37
N LYS A 66 18.03 10.43 -11.34
CA LYS A 66 18.98 9.96 -12.38
C LYS A 66 20.36 9.53 -11.85
N ASN A 67 20.67 9.92 -10.63
CA ASN A 67 21.97 9.64 -10.01
C ASN A 67 21.90 8.46 -9.03
N ILE A 68 20.71 7.90 -8.82
CA ILE A 68 20.51 6.72 -7.97
C ILE A 68 21.17 5.50 -8.65
N LYS A 69 21.99 4.76 -7.90
CA LYS A 69 22.70 3.55 -8.36
C LYS A 69 22.14 2.27 -7.80
N SER A 70 21.63 2.31 -6.55
CA SER A 70 20.98 1.16 -5.92
C SER A 70 19.75 1.62 -5.15
N ILE A 71 18.80 0.70 -4.95
CA ILE A 71 17.56 0.92 -4.21
C ILE A 71 17.33 -0.25 -3.27
N PHE A 72 17.22 0.02 -1.97
CA PHE A 72 16.73 -0.92 -0.98
C PHE A 72 15.21 -1.09 -1.14
N LEU A 73 14.76 -2.34 -1.30
CA LEU A 73 13.35 -2.70 -1.45
C LEU A 73 12.75 -3.03 -0.09
N ASP A 74 11.67 -2.38 0.28
CA ASP A 74 10.98 -2.59 1.55
C ASP A 74 10.48 -4.04 1.68
N TYR A 75 10.79 -4.68 2.82
CA TYR A 75 10.43 -6.08 3.09
C TYR A 75 8.96 -6.28 3.52
N GLN A 76 8.23 -5.19 3.83
CA GLN A 76 6.86 -5.27 4.35
C GLN A 76 5.79 -5.13 3.25
N SER A 77 6.14 -4.75 2.01
CA SER A 77 5.14 -4.48 0.98
C SER A 77 5.48 -5.03 -0.40
N ARG A 78 4.78 -6.08 -0.78
CA ARG A 78 4.87 -6.65 -2.14
C ARG A 78 4.33 -5.71 -3.21
N THR A 79 3.20 -5.03 -2.93
CA THR A 79 2.58 -4.09 -3.89
C THR A 79 3.49 -2.90 -4.16
N SER A 80 4.07 -2.28 -3.12
CA SER A 80 4.93 -1.11 -3.29
C SER A 80 6.21 -1.44 -4.05
N VAL A 81 6.79 -2.62 -3.82
CA VAL A 81 7.95 -3.12 -4.57
C VAL A 81 7.61 -3.35 -6.05
N ALA A 82 6.46 -3.96 -6.34
CA ALA A 82 6.02 -4.18 -7.72
C ALA A 82 5.73 -2.83 -8.42
N LEU A 83 5.05 -1.91 -7.74
CA LEU A 83 4.79 -0.55 -8.24
C LEU A 83 6.10 0.20 -8.55
N LEU A 84 7.07 0.17 -7.63
CA LEU A 84 8.37 0.78 -7.84
C LEU A 84 9.05 0.24 -9.12
N LYS A 85 9.04 -1.07 -9.34
CA LYS A 85 9.63 -1.70 -10.54
C LYS A 85 8.97 -1.21 -11.83
N ILE A 86 7.63 -1.06 -11.83
CA ILE A 86 6.89 -0.49 -12.97
C ILE A 86 7.31 0.98 -13.19
N LEU A 87 7.35 1.79 -12.14
CA LEU A 87 7.72 3.20 -12.25
C LEU A 87 9.16 3.39 -12.72
N LEU A 88 10.10 2.59 -12.25
CA LEU A 88 11.50 2.59 -12.72
C LEU A 88 11.58 2.32 -14.22
N ARG A 89 10.84 1.31 -14.71
CA ARG A 89 10.84 0.87 -16.11
C ARG A 89 10.08 1.85 -17.02
N ASP A 90 8.85 2.21 -16.66
CA ASP A 90 7.88 2.80 -17.59
C ASP A 90 7.80 4.33 -17.45
N HIS A 91 8.02 4.88 -16.26
CA HIS A 91 7.90 6.31 -15.96
C HIS A 91 9.26 7.00 -15.90
N TRP A 92 10.10 6.59 -14.97
CA TRP A 92 11.38 7.24 -14.71
C TRP A 92 12.50 6.79 -15.65
N LYS A 93 12.38 5.62 -16.27
CA LYS A 93 13.32 5.05 -17.26
C LYS A 93 14.75 4.99 -16.75
N ILE A 94 14.93 4.55 -15.51
CA ILE A 94 16.21 4.30 -14.87
C ILE A 94 16.32 2.83 -14.45
N ASN A 95 17.53 2.31 -14.36
CA ASN A 95 17.77 0.89 -14.04
C ASN A 95 18.83 0.75 -12.94
N PRO A 96 18.56 1.15 -11.69
CA PRO A 96 19.44 0.96 -10.55
C PRO A 96 19.48 -0.52 -10.13
N VAL A 97 20.50 -0.90 -9.36
CA VAL A 97 20.55 -2.21 -8.70
C VAL A 97 19.46 -2.26 -7.63
N LEU A 98 18.68 -3.34 -7.60
CA LEU A 98 17.63 -3.55 -6.61
C LEU A 98 18.10 -4.56 -5.56
N GLU A 99 18.04 -4.17 -4.29
CA GLU A 99 18.52 -4.96 -3.15
C GLU A 99 17.35 -5.20 -2.18
N TYR A 100 17.07 -6.45 -1.84
CA TYR A 100 16.08 -6.75 -0.81
C TYR A 100 16.65 -6.34 0.55
N ALA A 101 15.91 -5.50 1.26
CA ALA A 101 16.34 -4.93 2.52
C ALA A 101 15.91 -5.78 3.71
N GLU A 102 16.75 -5.78 4.76
CA GLU A 102 16.39 -6.25 6.09
C GLU A 102 15.92 -5.07 6.96
N ALA A 103 15.55 -5.32 8.20
CA ALA A 103 15.15 -4.27 9.14
C ALA A 103 16.25 -3.19 9.29
N ASP A 104 15.84 -1.96 9.57
CA ASP A 104 16.72 -0.81 9.80
C ASP A 104 17.56 -0.35 8.59
N TYR A 105 17.20 -0.75 7.37
CA TYR A 105 17.92 -0.36 6.15
C TYR A 105 17.83 1.15 5.84
N GLU A 106 16.87 1.85 6.42
CA GLU A 106 16.66 3.29 6.23
C GLU A 106 17.95 4.08 6.55
N LYS A 107 18.74 3.62 7.51
CA LYS A 107 20.04 4.22 7.88
C LYS A 107 21.08 4.14 6.76
N ASN A 108 20.87 3.25 5.79
CA ASN A 108 21.77 3.03 4.66
C ASN A 108 21.35 3.84 3.41
N ILE A 109 20.29 4.65 3.50
CA ILE A 109 19.89 5.59 2.45
C ILE A 109 20.87 6.76 2.45
N GLN A 110 22.00 6.61 1.73
CA GLN A 110 23.10 7.57 1.72
C GLN A 110 23.75 7.62 0.33
N GLY A 111 24.27 8.81 -0.05
CA GLY A 111 24.92 8.97 -1.35
C GLY A 111 24.04 8.50 -2.49
N PRO A 112 24.50 7.61 -3.38
CA PRO A 112 23.72 7.12 -4.52
C PRO A 112 22.76 5.96 -4.18
N ALA A 113 22.74 5.48 -2.93
CA ALA A 113 21.81 4.46 -2.48
C ALA A 113 20.49 5.10 -2.01
N ALA A 114 19.39 4.68 -2.60
CA ALA A 114 18.04 5.09 -2.25
C ALA A 114 17.29 3.96 -1.53
N GLY A 115 16.12 4.26 -0.95
CA GLY A 115 15.28 3.26 -0.30
C GLY A 115 13.80 3.49 -0.57
N LEU A 116 13.09 2.42 -0.93
CA LEU A 116 11.63 2.40 -0.87
C LEU A 116 11.22 2.20 0.59
N VAL A 117 10.59 3.19 1.20
CA VAL A 117 10.13 3.10 2.60
C VAL A 117 8.64 3.30 2.66
N ILE A 118 7.95 2.49 3.49
CA ILE A 118 6.51 2.55 3.62
C ILE A 118 6.03 2.76 5.07
N GLY A 119 4.75 3.16 5.18
CA GLY A 119 4.05 3.31 6.46
C GLY A 119 4.67 4.39 7.34
N ASP A 120 4.64 4.18 8.65
CA ASP A 120 5.10 5.16 9.63
C ASP A 120 6.59 5.51 9.46
N ARG A 121 7.41 4.57 9.01
CA ARG A 121 8.83 4.80 8.71
C ARG A 121 9.01 5.83 7.60
N ALA A 122 8.12 5.86 6.60
CA ALA A 122 8.16 6.86 5.53
C ALA A 122 7.98 8.27 6.08
N PHE A 123 7.11 8.49 7.07
CA PHE A 123 6.93 9.81 7.69
C PHE A 123 8.16 10.30 8.45
N ILE A 124 8.90 9.38 9.06
CA ILE A 124 10.19 9.69 9.71
C ILE A 124 11.21 10.03 8.64
N GLN A 125 11.35 9.19 7.62
CA GLN A 125 12.35 9.33 6.55
C GLN A 125 12.14 10.62 5.73
N ARG A 126 10.89 11.11 5.60
CA ARG A 126 10.59 12.41 4.94
C ARG A 126 11.33 13.61 5.55
N LYS A 127 11.71 13.54 6.82
CA LYS A 127 12.45 14.61 7.51
C LYS A 127 13.94 14.53 7.31
N GLU A 128 14.44 13.39 6.90
CA GLU A 128 15.86 13.09 6.80
C GLU A 128 16.35 13.13 5.34
N SER A 129 15.52 12.72 4.38
CA SER A 129 15.93 12.62 2.99
C SER A 129 15.74 13.91 2.21
N LYS A 130 16.70 14.20 1.34
CA LYS A 130 16.72 15.38 0.47
C LYS A 130 15.76 15.29 -0.70
N TYR A 131 15.57 14.10 -1.26
CA TYR A 131 14.70 13.82 -2.40
C TYR A 131 13.67 12.77 -2.02
N ILE A 132 12.42 13.05 -2.34
CA ILE A 132 11.27 12.21 -2.04
C ILE A 132 10.47 12.04 -3.31
N TYR A 133 10.26 10.81 -3.75
CA TYR A 133 9.46 10.48 -4.91
C TYR A 133 8.27 9.63 -4.44
N ASP A 134 7.10 10.24 -4.40
CA ASP A 134 5.86 9.58 -3.98
C ASP A 134 5.37 8.64 -5.07
N LEU A 135 5.15 7.36 -4.72
CA LEU A 135 4.79 6.34 -5.70
C LEU A 135 3.33 6.47 -6.18
N GLY A 136 2.44 6.97 -5.33
CA GLY A 136 1.05 7.21 -5.71
C GLY A 136 0.93 8.34 -6.73
N LEU A 137 1.64 9.46 -6.48
CA LEU A 137 1.71 10.58 -7.42
C LEU A 137 2.35 10.16 -8.74
N ALA A 138 3.48 9.47 -8.70
CA ALA A 138 4.16 8.98 -9.90
C ALA A 138 3.30 8.02 -10.73
N TRP A 139 2.50 7.16 -10.07
CA TRP A 139 1.53 6.32 -10.77
C TRP A 139 0.46 7.16 -11.46
N LYS A 140 -0.07 8.18 -10.79
CA LYS A 140 -1.05 9.10 -11.36
C LYS A 140 -0.51 9.84 -12.57
N GLU A 141 0.74 10.29 -12.51
CA GLU A 141 1.44 10.95 -13.63
C GLU A 141 1.64 10.01 -14.82
N LEU A 142 2.00 8.76 -14.57
CA LEU A 142 2.22 7.75 -15.61
C LEU A 142 0.92 7.33 -16.31
N THR A 143 -0.18 7.14 -15.55
CA THR A 143 -1.37 6.43 -16.03
C THR A 143 -2.64 7.26 -16.08
N GLY A 144 -2.71 8.36 -15.32
CA GLY A 144 -3.95 9.10 -15.08
C GLY A 144 -4.94 8.41 -14.12
N LEU A 145 -4.63 7.19 -13.65
CA LEU A 145 -5.50 6.38 -12.80
C LEU A 145 -5.16 6.54 -11.31
N SER A 146 -6.12 6.21 -10.46
CA SER A 146 -5.92 6.06 -9.02
C SER A 146 -5.23 4.74 -8.71
N PHE A 147 -4.56 4.62 -7.54
CA PHE A 147 -3.85 3.40 -7.15
C PHE A 147 -4.49 2.73 -5.94
N VAL A 148 -4.43 1.38 -5.92
CA VAL A 148 -4.85 0.55 -4.78
C VAL A 148 -3.65 -0.21 -4.25
N PHE A 149 -3.32 0.00 -2.98
CA PHE A 149 -2.22 -0.70 -2.31
C PHE A 149 -2.69 -2.02 -1.69
N ALA A 150 -3.86 -2.01 -1.06
CA ALA A 150 -4.45 -3.19 -0.44
C ALA A 150 -5.97 -3.21 -0.63
N ALA A 151 -6.53 -4.42 -0.76
CA ALA A 151 -7.96 -4.67 -0.89
C ALA A 151 -8.40 -5.82 0.02
N TRP A 152 -9.68 -5.82 0.41
CA TRP A 152 -10.28 -6.93 1.13
C TRP A 152 -10.58 -8.09 0.17
N VAL A 153 -9.91 -9.20 0.37
CA VAL A 153 -9.97 -10.38 -0.49
C VAL A 153 -10.31 -11.62 0.32
N ALA A 154 -11.20 -12.45 -0.22
CA ALA A 154 -11.47 -13.80 0.28
C ALA A 154 -10.87 -14.85 -0.68
N ASN A 155 -10.39 -15.98 -0.14
CA ASN A 155 -9.91 -17.14 -0.90
C ASN A 155 -11.04 -18.12 -1.28
N LYS A 156 -12.26 -17.87 -0.82
CA LYS A 156 -13.47 -18.64 -1.10
C LYS A 156 -14.67 -17.74 -1.26
N GLU A 157 -15.71 -18.26 -1.89
CA GLU A 157 -17.00 -17.57 -1.99
C GLU A 157 -17.64 -17.47 -0.61
N LEU A 158 -18.22 -16.31 -0.31
CA LEU A 158 -18.86 -16.00 0.97
C LEU A 158 -20.35 -15.75 0.76
N ALA A 159 -21.14 -16.02 1.79
CA ALA A 159 -22.58 -15.73 1.76
C ALA A 159 -22.81 -14.22 1.57
N GLU A 160 -23.72 -13.85 0.66
CA GLU A 160 -24.05 -12.46 0.32
C GLU A 160 -24.41 -11.63 1.56
N GLY A 161 -25.19 -12.19 2.47
CA GLY A 161 -25.57 -11.53 3.72
C GLY A 161 -24.37 -11.22 4.63
N PHE A 162 -23.31 -12.05 4.59
CA PHE A 162 -22.06 -11.75 5.31
C PHE A 162 -21.34 -10.58 4.64
N VAL A 163 -21.15 -10.60 3.33
CA VAL A 163 -20.47 -9.55 2.56
C VAL A 163 -21.16 -8.20 2.75
N THR A 164 -22.50 -8.17 2.68
CA THR A 164 -23.29 -6.96 2.92
C THR A 164 -23.04 -6.39 4.31
N ARG A 165 -23.08 -7.24 5.36
CA ARG A 165 -22.79 -6.78 6.74
C ARG A 165 -21.35 -6.32 6.92
N PHE A 166 -20.39 -7.03 6.29
CA PHE A 166 -18.98 -6.68 6.33
C PHE A 166 -18.74 -5.29 5.74
N ASN A 167 -19.27 -5.01 4.56
CA ASN A 167 -19.20 -3.70 3.92
C ASN A 167 -19.80 -2.59 4.79
N LYS A 168 -21.00 -2.82 5.33
CA LYS A 168 -21.68 -1.85 6.19
C LYS A 168 -20.80 -1.48 7.39
N ILE A 169 -20.28 -2.48 8.11
CA ILE A 169 -19.48 -2.26 9.32
C ILE A 169 -18.14 -1.60 8.99
N THR A 170 -17.49 -1.97 7.88
CA THR A 170 -16.27 -1.34 7.41
C THR A 170 -16.50 0.15 7.12
N GLY A 171 -17.62 0.49 6.44
CA GLY A 171 -17.99 1.88 6.19
C GLY A 171 -18.33 2.66 7.46
N GLU A 172 -19.04 2.05 8.41
CA GLU A 172 -19.31 2.66 9.72
C GLU A 172 -18.01 2.98 10.47
N GLY A 173 -17.00 2.09 10.39
CA GLY A 173 -15.69 2.32 11.00
C GLY A 173 -14.99 3.58 10.49
N LEU A 174 -15.14 3.90 9.20
CA LEU A 174 -14.55 5.11 8.62
C LEU A 174 -15.18 6.41 9.17
N ASN A 175 -16.41 6.38 9.62
CA ASN A 175 -17.07 7.54 10.24
C ASN A 175 -16.43 7.92 11.59
N HIS A 176 -15.66 7.01 12.21
CA HIS A 176 -14.97 7.24 13.46
C HIS A 176 -13.51 7.72 13.30
N LEU A 177 -13.05 7.97 12.06
CA LEU A 177 -11.69 8.47 11.82
C LEU A 177 -11.33 9.72 12.62
N PRO A 178 -12.18 10.77 12.74
CA PRO A 178 -11.83 11.96 13.53
C PRO A 178 -11.55 11.63 15.00
N GLU A 179 -12.34 10.73 15.59
CA GLU A 179 -12.18 10.29 16.99
C GLU A 179 -10.89 9.49 17.15
N ILE A 180 -10.59 8.59 16.19
CA ILE A 180 -9.38 7.77 16.18
C ILE A 180 -8.14 8.65 16.04
N ILE A 181 -8.14 9.63 15.14
CA ILE A 181 -7.05 10.59 14.94
C ILE A 181 -6.78 11.35 16.23
N LYS A 182 -7.84 11.86 16.87
CA LYS A 182 -7.72 12.60 18.12
C LYS A 182 -7.17 11.74 19.27
N ALA A 183 -7.55 10.46 19.33
CA ALA A 183 -7.11 9.53 20.36
C ALA A 183 -5.65 9.04 20.15
N ASN A 184 -5.10 9.18 18.95
CA ASN A 184 -3.77 8.68 18.56
C ASN A 184 -2.89 9.81 17.99
N PRO A 185 -2.47 10.79 18.81
CA PRO A 185 -1.64 11.90 18.33
C PRO A 185 -0.31 11.37 17.77
N TYR A 186 0.07 11.85 16.58
CA TYR A 186 1.29 11.42 15.89
C TYR A 186 2.13 12.64 15.48
N LYS A 187 3.37 12.69 15.95
CA LYS A 187 4.24 13.87 15.81
C LYS A 187 5.00 13.97 14.48
N HIS A 188 5.02 12.89 13.68
CA HIS A 188 5.86 12.82 12.48
C HIS A 188 5.12 13.26 11.22
N TYR A 189 3.78 13.18 11.21
CA TYR A 189 2.93 13.60 10.10
C TYR A 189 1.55 14.06 10.62
N ASP A 190 0.87 14.89 9.83
CA ASP A 190 -0.51 15.28 10.09
C ASP A 190 -1.46 14.13 9.72
N LEU A 191 -2.02 13.46 10.73
CA LEU A 191 -2.91 12.32 10.51
C LEU A 191 -4.26 12.72 9.91
N GLU A 192 -4.75 13.93 10.18
CA GLU A 192 -5.98 14.42 9.56
C GLU A 192 -5.77 14.54 8.04
N LYS A 193 -4.71 15.24 7.62
CA LYS A 193 -4.32 15.31 6.22
C LYS A 193 -4.10 13.92 5.60
N TYR A 194 -3.42 13.04 6.32
CA TYR A 194 -3.13 11.69 5.82
C TYR A 194 -4.40 10.90 5.51
N PHE A 195 -5.35 10.83 6.45
CA PHE A 195 -6.56 10.03 6.30
C PHE A 195 -7.67 10.69 5.48
N THR A 196 -7.59 12.00 5.20
CA THR A 196 -8.61 12.72 4.41
C THR A 196 -8.16 13.11 3.01
N GLU A 197 -6.85 13.30 2.78
CA GLU A 197 -6.30 13.76 1.49
C GLU A 197 -5.39 12.72 0.82
N ASN A 198 -4.51 12.04 1.58
CA ASN A 198 -3.53 11.12 1.01
C ASN A 198 -4.10 9.71 0.80
N ILE A 199 -4.82 9.17 1.78
CA ILE A 199 -5.49 7.88 1.67
C ILE A 199 -6.94 8.08 1.23
N ASN A 200 -7.37 7.26 0.27
CA ASN A 200 -8.77 7.17 -0.10
C ASN A 200 -9.24 5.73 0.03
N PHE A 201 -10.25 5.52 0.89
CA PHE A 201 -10.72 4.20 1.27
C PHE A 201 -11.78 3.61 0.34
N ILE A 202 -12.40 4.40 -0.54
CA ILE A 202 -13.47 3.92 -1.42
C ILE A 202 -12.87 3.23 -2.64
N LEU A 203 -13.23 1.98 -2.88
CA LEU A 203 -12.83 1.21 -4.06
C LEU A 203 -13.80 1.50 -5.22
N ASN A 204 -13.72 2.70 -5.79
CA ASN A 204 -14.52 3.15 -6.93
C ASN A 204 -14.01 2.57 -8.26
N ASP A 205 -14.76 2.82 -9.35
CA ASP A 205 -14.44 2.30 -10.69
C ASP A 205 -13.06 2.74 -11.19
N ASN A 206 -12.62 3.96 -10.87
CA ASN A 206 -11.28 4.46 -11.27
C ASN A 206 -10.18 3.65 -10.59
N LYS A 207 -10.33 3.34 -9.30
CA LYS A 207 -9.41 2.48 -8.56
C LYS A 207 -9.44 1.04 -9.04
N ARG A 208 -10.62 0.49 -9.35
CA ARG A 208 -10.72 -0.85 -9.95
C ARG A 208 -9.97 -0.92 -11.27
N LYS A 209 -10.18 0.04 -12.17
CA LYS A 209 -9.41 0.16 -13.43
C LYS A 209 -7.90 0.30 -13.18
N GLY A 210 -7.50 1.13 -12.21
CA GLY A 210 -6.09 1.29 -11.84
C GLY A 210 -5.48 0.00 -11.30
N MET A 211 -6.22 -0.73 -10.48
CA MET A 211 -5.82 -2.02 -9.94
C MET A 211 -5.66 -3.06 -11.04
N ASP A 212 -6.64 -3.22 -11.94
CA ASP A 212 -6.57 -4.14 -13.07
C ASP A 212 -5.37 -3.81 -13.97
N PHE A 213 -5.18 -2.52 -14.30
CA PHE A 213 -4.06 -2.06 -15.10
C PHE A 213 -2.70 -2.34 -14.44
N PHE A 214 -2.62 -2.29 -13.11
CA PHE A 214 -1.43 -2.65 -12.35
C PHE A 214 -1.18 -4.17 -12.35
N LEU A 215 -2.24 -4.97 -12.10
CA LEU A 215 -2.14 -6.43 -12.04
C LEU A 215 -1.71 -7.04 -13.37
N ASP A 216 -2.11 -6.46 -14.49
CA ASP A 216 -1.68 -6.87 -15.85
C ASP A 216 -0.18 -6.63 -16.12
N ARG A 217 0.54 -5.91 -15.25
CA ARG A 217 1.95 -5.50 -15.44
C ARG A 217 2.95 -6.11 -14.50
N ILE A 218 2.49 -6.87 -13.50
CA ILE A 218 3.33 -7.53 -12.50
C ILE A 218 3.57 -9.00 -12.79
#